data_0ec850e1d95c1474f42d8971cd801335
#
_entry.id   0ec850e1d95c1474f42d8971cd801335
#
_cell.length_a   1.000
_cell.length_b   1.000
_cell.length_c   1.000
_cell.angle_alpha   90.00
_cell.angle_beta   90.00
_cell.angle_gamma   90.00
#
_symmetry.space_group_name_H-M   'P 1'
#
loop_
_entity.id
_entity.type
_entity.pdbx_description
1 polymer ?
#
loop_
_entity_poly.entity_id
_entity_poly.type
_entity_poly.pdbx_seq_one_letter_code
_entity_poly.pdbx_strand_id
1 'polypeptide(L)'
;MFGLSLAVIAPSVAAQSSSTLPYPPPSLEDLGLLPGRPRITPTRTDEPPIIDGVLDDAVWENAAHISEFTQQSPFDGEPATEETDVYIAYDSDQIYFGFHVHYRDPSIMRANRVERDRAYSDDLMTIYFDTFLDQQRGYDFDVNGYGVQGDGVITAGGNGGRGGSRGAGPAIPRADRSWNALFETAGQIVEDGYTAEMAIPFKSLRYPTPAQGEPHRWGFQIVREVKSKDEENQVWAPISRDEISFFAQMGVLEGMTQLSTSRNLEVLPTLTTIQYGNCLLYTSPSPRD
;
A
#
# COMPACT_ATOMS: atom_id res chain seq x y z
N MET A 1 34.65 -33.50 -57.65
CA MET A 1 33.62 -33.00 -56.72
C MET A 1 34.28 -32.63 -55.43
N PHE A 2 34.62 -31.35 -55.28
CA PHE A 2 35.22 -30.83 -54.05
C PHE A 2 34.14 -30.18 -53.21
N GLY A 3 33.85 -30.76 -52.04
CA GLY A 3 32.90 -30.19 -51.07
C GLY A 3 33.61 -29.13 -50.21
N LEU A 4 33.16 -27.88 -50.30
CA LEU A 4 33.59 -26.81 -49.44
C LEU A 4 32.75 -26.87 -48.16
N SER A 5 33.40 -27.15 -47.01
CA SER A 5 32.74 -27.09 -45.67
C SER A 5 32.96 -25.72 -45.11
N LEU A 6 31.89 -24.95 -44.98
CA LEU A 6 31.88 -23.64 -44.32
C LEU A 6 31.77 -23.85 -42.82
N ALA A 7 32.83 -23.59 -42.08
CA ALA A 7 32.79 -23.52 -40.62
C ALA A 7 32.27 -22.14 -40.17
N VAL A 8 31.10 -22.10 -39.57
CA VAL A 8 30.54 -20.91 -38.92
C VAL A 8 31.16 -20.79 -37.53
N ILE A 9 32.06 -19.83 -37.37
CA ILE A 9 32.61 -19.45 -36.07
C ILE A 9 31.59 -18.51 -35.41
N ALA A 10 30.87 -19.00 -34.39
CA ALA A 10 30.07 -18.16 -33.54
C ALA A 10 30.99 -17.36 -32.57
N PRO A 11 30.80 -16.04 -32.43
CA PRO A 11 31.55 -15.30 -31.44
C PRO A 11 31.08 -15.71 -30.03
N SER A 12 32.01 -16.14 -29.19
CA SER A 12 31.76 -16.37 -27.78
C SER A 12 31.53 -14.99 -27.12
N VAL A 13 30.30 -14.72 -26.71
CA VAL A 13 30.02 -13.59 -25.83
C VAL A 13 30.57 -13.94 -24.46
N ALA A 14 31.72 -13.31 -24.12
CA ALA A 14 32.24 -13.35 -22.77
C ALA A 14 31.18 -12.75 -21.83
N ALA A 15 30.67 -13.55 -20.90
CA ALA A 15 29.83 -13.07 -19.81
C ALA A 15 30.64 -12.02 -19.03
N GLN A 16 30.21 -10.77 -19.12
CA GLN A 16 30.72 -9.72 -18.25
C GLN A 16 30.30 -10.08 -16.82
N SER A 17 31.29 -10.44 -16.01
CA SER A 17 31.13 -10.57 -14.58
C SER A 17 30.62 -9.22 -14.04
N SER A 18 29.39 -9.19 -13.56
CA SER A 18 28.86 -8.05 -12.85
C SER A 18 29.75 -7.75 -11.66
N SER A 19 30.45 -6.62 -11.72
CA SER A 19 31.20 -6.09 -10.60
C SER A 19 30.19 -5.82 -9.48
N THR A 20 30.22 -6.62 -8.44
CA THR A 20 29.63 -6.26 -7.15
C THR A 20 30.28 -4.95 -6.71
N LEU A 21 29.53 -3.87 -6.71
CA LEU A 21 29.99 -2.60 -6.17
C LEU A 21 30.35 -2.84 -4.69
N PRO A 22 31.56 -2.51 -4.24
CA PRO A 22 32.00 -2.74 -2.88
C PRO A 22 31.49 -1.63 -1.93
N TYR A 23 30.24 -1.20 -2.12
CA TYR A 23 29.61 -0.21 -1.25
C TYR A 23 28.55 -0.91 -0.43
N PRO A 24 28.62 -0.85 0.92
CA PRO A 24 27.53 -1.37 1.75
C PRO A 24 26.24 -0.66 1.34
N PRO A 25 25.08 -1.34 1.41
CA PRO A 25 23.81 -0.70 1.15
C PRO A 25 23.65 0.52 2.06
N PRO A 26 23.03 1.61 1.58
CA PRO A 26 22.87 2.82 2.37
C PRO A 26 22.16 2.51 3.69
N SER A 27 22.59 3.16 4.77
CA SER A 27 21.91 3.06 6.04
C SER A 27 20.51 3.71 5.93
N LEU A 28 19.60 3.40 6.85
CA LEU A 28 18.28 4.03 6.84
C LEU A 28 18.36 5.53 7.07
N GLU A 29 19.36 6.00 7.81
CA GLU A 29 19.65 7.42 8.01
C GLU A 29 20.14 8.08 6.73
N ASP A 30 20.98 7.39 5.93
CA ASP A 30 21.38 7.86 4.60
C ASP A 30 20.18 7.98 3.64
N LEU A 31 19.13 7.21 3.88
CA LEU A 31 17.84 7.27 3.17
C LEU A 31 16.88 8.32 3.77
N GLY A 32 17.34 9.08 4.78
CA GLY A 32 16.58 10.19 5.38
C GLY A 32 15.53 9.78 6.40
N LEU A 33 15.49 8.52 6.84
CA LEU A 33 14.65 8.12 7.96
C LEU A 33 15.27 8.58 9.28
N LEU A 34 14.42 8.97 10.21
CA LEU A 34 14.88 9.34 11.54
C LEU A 34 15.49 8.15 12.28
N PRO A 35 16.49 8.37 13.15
CA PRO A 35 17.09 7.30 13.94
C PRO A 35 16.06 6.61 14.85
N GLY A 36 16.30 5.31 15.12
CA GLY A 36 15.49 4.56 16.08
C GLY A 36 14.08 4.20 15.61
N ARG A 37 13.78 4.30 14.32
CA ARG A 37 12.46 3.90 13.78
C ARG A 37 12.23 2.40 13.97
N PRO A 38 10.99 1.99 14.32
CA PRO A 38 10.66 0.58 14.49
C PRO A 38 10.78 -0.18 13.17
N ARG A 39 11.11 -1.47 13.25
CA ARG A 39 11.29 -2.35 12.11
C ARG A 39 10.46 -3.61 12.28
N ILE A 40 9.92 -4.11 11.21
CA ILE A 40 9.18 -5.36 11.16
C ILE A 40 9.60 -6.19 9.95
N THR A 41 9.72 -7.50 10.16
CA THR A 41 9.98 -8.47 9.11
C THR A 41 8.77 -9.36 8.98
N PRO A 42 8.00 -9.28 7.89
CA PRO A 42 6.86 -10.15 7.65
C PRO A 42 7.27 -11.61 7.58
N THR A 43 6.43 -12.50 8.07
CA THR A 43 6.67 -13.93 7.98
C THR A 43 6.33 -14.43 6.58
N ARG A 44 7.26 -15.17 5.96
CA ARG A 44 6.97 -15.81 4.67
C ARG A 44 6.07 -17.02 4.89
N THR A 45 5.05 -17.15 4.06
CA THR A 45 4.15 -18.31 4.03
C THR A 45 4.14 -18.98 2.67
N ASP A 46 3.93 -20.30 2.67
CA ASP A 46 3.63 -21.08 1.47
C ASP A 46 2.13 -21.41 1.38
N GLU A 47 1.37 -21.10 2.44
CA GLU A 47 -0.07 -21.29 2.54
C GLU A 47 -0.73 -19.92 2.76
N PRO A 48 -1.24 -19.27 1.70
CA PRO A 48 -1.90 -17.98 1.81
C PRO A 48 -3.22 -18.08 2.59
N PRO A 49 -3.63 -17.02 3.33
CA PRO A 49 -4.92 -16.98 4.01
C PRO A 49 -6.08 -16.92 3.00
N ILE A 50 -7.27 -17.30 3.47
CA ILE A 50 -8.53 -17.04 2.78
C ILE A 50 -9.03 -15.67 3.26
N ILE A 51 -9.15 -14.70 2.38
CA ILE A 51 -9.58 -13.35 2.74
C ILE A 51 -11.09 -13.34 2.93
N ASP A 52 -11.56 -13.70 4.13
CA ASP A 52 -12.97 -13.76 4.50
C ASP A 52 -13.34 -12.92 5.75
N GLY A 53 -12.33 -12.32 6.39
CA GLY A 53 -12.47 -11.46 7.56
C GLY A 53 -12.38 -12.22 8.89
N VAL A 54 -12.01 -13.51 8.87
CA VAL A 54 -11.84 -14.35 10.05
C VAL A 54 -10.37 -14.74 10.21
N LEU A 55 -9.76 -14.43 11.34
CA LEU A 55 -8.34 -14.70 11.58
C LEU A 55 -8.10 -16.13 12.12
N ASP A 56 -8.69 -17.14 11.47
CA ASP A 56 -8.56 -18.55 11.87
C ASP A 56 -7.62 -19.36 10.99
N ASP A 57 -7.05 -18.75 9.96
CA ASP A 57 -6.05 -19.39 9.10
C ASP A 57 -4.71 -19.62 9.85
N ALA A 58 -4.06 -20.75 9.59
CA ALA A 58 -2.81 -21.14 10.22
C ALA A 58 -1.66 -20.12 10.01
N VAL A 59 -1.72 -19.33 8.96
CA VAL A 59 -0.71 -18.29 8.68
C VAL A 59 -0.64 -17.27 9.81
N TRP A 60 -1.76 -16.92 10.41
CA TRP A 60 -1.84 -15.90 11.47
C TRP A 60 -1.19 -16.32 12.78
N GLU A 61 -1.13 -17.63 13.07
CA GLU A 61 -0.45 -18.16 14.27
C GLU A 61 1.05 -17.86 14.27
N ASN A 62 1.68 -17.76 13.09
CA ASN A 62 3.11 -17.57 12.93
C ASN A 62 3.47 -16.23 12.25
N ALA A 63 2.50 -15.39 11.96
CA ALA A 63 2.70 -14.11 11.33
C ALA A 63 3.52 -13.15 12.23
N ALA A 64 4.22 -12.21 11.61
CA ALA A 64 4.82 -11.11 12.36
C ALA A 64 3.71 -10.29 13.01
N HIS A 65 3.86 -9.95 14.27
CA HIS A 65 2.81 -9.35 15.09
C HIS A 65 3.19 -7.97 15.60
N ILE A 66 2.27 -7.04 15.51
CA ILE A 66 2.35 -5.66 16.02
C ILE A 66 1.15 -5.43 16.93
N SER A 67 1.38 -4.95 18.15
CA SER A 67 0.32 -4.59 19.11
C SER A 67 0.56 -3.25 19.81
N GLU A 68 1.75 -2.67 19.66
CA GLU A 68 2.10 -1.42 20.32
C GLU A 68 1.80 -0.23 19.41
N PHE A 69 0.79 0.54 19.78
CA PHE A 69 0.39 1.77 19.11
C PHE A 69 0.46 2.96 20.05
N THR A 70 0.79 4.13 19.50
CA THR A 70 0.77 5.41 20.22
C THR A 70 -0.16 6.39 19.53
N GLN A 71 -0.69 7.34 20.29
CA GLN A 71 -1.51 8.40 19.71
C GLN A 71 -0.64 9.38 18.92
N GLN A 72 -1.10 9.74 17.74
CA GLN A 72 -0.64 10.93 17.02
C GLN A 72 -1.57 12.12 17.32
N SER A 73 -2.85 11.87 17.50
CA SER A 73 -3.86 12.82 17.98
C SER A 73 -4.86 12.10 18.90
N PRO A 74 -5.49 12.79 19.86
CA PRO A 74 -5.29 14.18 20.23
C PRO A 74 -3.99 14.44 21.00
N PHE A 75 -3.36 13.40 21.61
CA PHE A 75 -2.21 13.54 22.50
C PHE A 75 -0.98 12.85 21.88
N ASP A 76 -0.08 13.65 21.32
CA ASP A 76 1.13 13.19 20.64
C ASP A 76 2.02 12.34 21.57
N GLY A 77 2.29 11.08 21.18
CA GLY A 77 3.17 10.16 21.88
C GLY A 77 2.56 9.44 23.08
N GLU A 78 1.33 9.74 23.48
CA GLU A 78 0.65 8.99 24.55
C GLU A 78 0.27 7.56 24.08
N PRO A 79 0.12 6.60 25.00
CA PRO A 79 -0.36 5.27 24.63
C PRO A 79 -1.74 5.32 23.94
N ALA A 80 -1.97 4.42 22.99
CA ALA A 80 -3.27 4.25 22.35
C ALA A 80 -4.35 3.92 23.40
N THR A 81 -5.56 4.45 23.20
CA THR A 81 -6.67 4.18 24.16
C THR A 81 -7.36 2.85 23.92
N GLU A 82 -7.24 2.30 22.71
CA GLU A 82 -7.79 1.02 22.30
C GLU A 82 -6.68 0.08 21.82
N GLU A 83 -6.83 -1.21 22.05
CA GLU A 83 -5.87 -2.23 21.65
C GLU A 83 -6.07 -2.60 20.16
N THR A 84 -4.96 -2.89 19.48
CA THR A 84 -4.96 -3.29 18.07
C THR A 84 -3.90 -4.34 17.85
N ASP A 85 -4.29 -5.49 17.31
CA ASP A 85 -3.36 -6.50 16.85
C ASP A 85 -3.30 -6.51 15.34
N VAL A 86 -2.08 -6.47 14.80
CA VAL A 86 -1.83 -6.56 13.36
C VAL A 86 -0.87 -7.69 13.07
N TYR A 87 -1.29 -8.59 12.21
CA TYR A 87 -0.53 -9.75 11.76
C TYR A 87 -0.07 -9.53 10.33
N ILE A 88 1.20 -9.84 10.03
CA ILE A 88 1.78 -9.59 8.72
C ILE A 88 2.49 -10.83 8.19
N ALA A 89 2.06 -11.31 7.03
CA ALA A 89 2.68 -12.40 6.30
C ALA A 89 2.84 -12.05 4.82
N TYR A 90 3.62 -12.81 4.07
CA TYR A 90 3.75 -12.63 2.64
C TYR A 90 4.12 -13.94 1.94
N ASP A 91 3.80 -14.04 0.66
CA ASP A 91 4.32 -15.04 -0.25
C ASP A 91 5.12 -14.40 -1.41
N SER A 92 5.25 -15.07 -2.54
CA SER A 92 5.91 -14.47 -3.72
C SER A 92 5.09 -13.41 -4.41
N ASP A 93 3.78 -13.41 -4.28
CA ASP A 93 2.84 -12.62 -5.09
C ASP A 93 2.12 -11.54 -4.31
N GLN A 94 1.93 -11.71 -3.00
CA GLN A 94 1.13 -10.83 -2.17
C GLN A 94 1.71 -10.65 -0.77
N ILE A 95 1.39 -9.50 -0.17
CA ILE A 95 1.53 -9.27 1.27
C ILE A 95 0.16 -9.30 1.91
N TYR A 96 0.06 -9.93 3.07
CA TYR A 96 -1.17 -10.19 3.81
C TYR A 96 -1.15 -9.47 5.15
N PHE A 97 -2.28 -8.87 5.50
CA PHE A 97 -2.50 -8.25 6.80
C PHE A 97 -3.76 -8.82 7.42
N GLY A 98 -3.65 -9.26 8.66
CA GLY A 98 -4.78 -9.56 9.54
C GLY A 98 -4.86 -8.50 10.61
N PHE A 99 -6.06 -8.00 10.89
CA PHE A 99 -6.32 -7.00 11.91
C PHE A 99 -7.33 -7.53 12.90
N HIS A 100 -7.04 -7.43 14.21
CA HIS A 100 -8.02 -7.52 15.27
C HIS A 100 -8.05 -6.16 16.00
N VAL A 101 -9.13 -5.46 15.81
CA VAL A 101 -9.30 -4.07 16.25
C VAL A 101 -10.27 -4.06 17.41
N HIS A 102 -9.73 -3.93 18.62
CA HIS A 102 -10.50 -4.00 19.86
C HIS A 102 -11.09 -2.65 20.24
N TYR A 103 -12.22 -2.69 20.92
CA TYR A 103 -12.87 -1.56 21.56
C TYR A 103 -13.26 -1.94 22.99
N ARG A 104 -12.91 -1.10 23.94
CA ARG A 104 -13.39 -1.25 25.33
C ARG A 104 -14.91 -1.11 25.42
N ASP A 105 -15.47 -0.31 24.53
CA ASP A 105 -16.91 -0.15 24.32
C ASP A 105 -17.21 -0.26 22.82
N PRO A 106 -17.61 -1.44 22.34
CA PRO A 106 -17.89 -1.63 20.91
C PRO A 106 -19.04 -0.77 20.36
N SER A 107 -19.86 -0.19 21.23
CA SER A 107 -20.95 0.69 20.81
C SER A 107 -20.49 2.01 20.18
N ILE A 108 -19.24 2.39 20.41
CA ILE A 108 -18.67 3.61 19.83
C ILE A 108 -18.09 3.39 18.43
N MET A 109 -17.86 2.15 18.04
CA MET A 109 -17.30 1.79 16.74
C MET A 109 -18.16 2.31 15.60
N ARG A 110 -17.51 2.89 14.60
CA ARG A 110 -18.16 3.35 13.36
C ARG A 110 -17.73 2.52 12.19
N ALA A 111 -18.64 1.73 11.66
CA ALA A 111 -18.43 0.97 10.44
C ALA A 111 -19.73 0.95 9.63
N ASN A 112 -19.63 1.24 8.33
CA ASN A 112 -20.77 1.26 7.42
C ASN A 112 -20.43 0.46 6.14
N ARG A 113 -21.45 -0.14 5.56
CA ARG A 113 -21.35 -0.75 4.23
C ARG A 113 -21.58 0.34 3.19
N VAL A 114 -20.51 0.90 2.67
CA VAL A 114 -20.52 1.95 1.66
C VAL A 114 -19.73 1.51 0.42
N GLU A 115 -19.77 2.30 -0.63
CA GLU A 115 -18.93 2.07 -1.81
C GLU A 115 -17.43 2.27 -1.47
N ARG A 116 -16.56 1.63 -2.26
CA ARG A 116 -15.11 1.83 -2.21
C ARG A 116 -14.77 3.32 -2.15
N ASP A 117 -13.75 3.69 -1.39
CA ASP A 117 -13.27 5.05 -1.17
C ASP A 117 -14.30 6.01 -0.53
N ARG A 118 -15.37 5.47 0.08
CA ARG A 118 -16.43 6.27 0.70
C ARG A 118 -16.55 6.13 2.21
N ALA A 119 -15.65 5.37 2.84
CA ALA A 119 -15.71 5.09 4.27
C ALA A 119 -15.07 6.18 5.17
N TYR A 120 -15.04 7.46 4.75
CA TYR A 120 -14.30 8.52 5.50
C TYR A 120 -14.85 8.84 6.88
N SER A 121 -16.10 8.46 7.17
CA SER A 121 -16.74 8.66 8.48
C SER A 121 -16.60 7.48 9.40
N ASP A 122 -15.98 6.41 8.91
CA ASP A 122 -15.80 5.17 9.64
C ASP A 122 -14.44 5.12 10.33
N ASP A 123 -14.34 4.22 11.30
CA ASP A 123 -13.07 3.84 11.88
C ASP A 123 -12.30 2.98 10.86
N LEU A 124 -11.07 3.34 10.58
CA LEU A 124 -10.27 2.74 9.53
C LEU A 124 -8.95 2.19 10.06
N MET A 125 -8.54 1.08 9.48
CA MET A 125 -7.14 0.64 9.49
C MET A 125 -6.52 1.04 8.16
N THR A 126 -5.46 1.84 8.21
CA THR A 126 -4.75 2.31 7.02
C THR A 126 -3.29 1.87 7.05
N ILE A 127 -2.84 1.29 5.95
CA ILE A 127 -1.46 0.91 5.72
C ILE A 127 -0.83 1.88 4.74
N TYR A 128 0.36 2.37 5.06
CA TYR A 128 1.16 3.22 4.20
C TYR A 128 2.47 2.56 3.81
N PHE A 129 2.81 2.64 2.53
CA PHE A 129 4.09 2.19 2.00
C PHE A 129 4.84 3.31 1.29
N ASP A 130 6.12 3.48 1.60
CA ASP A 130 7.11 4.13 0.73
C ASP A 130 8.02 3.05 0.18
N THR A 131 7.68 2.52 -0.98
CA THR A 131 8.36 1.37 -1.56
C THR A 131 9.73 1.70 -2.16
N PHE A 132 10.01 2.98 -2.41
CA PHE A 132 11.29 3.47 -2.93
C PHE A 132 12.21 4.01 -1.83
N LEU A 133 11.69 4.26 -0.62
CA LEU A 133 12.40 4.94 0.47
C LEU A 133 12.98 6.30 0.02
N ASP A 134 12.30 6.98 -0.89
CA ASP A 134 12.72 8.28 -1.41
C ASP A 134 11.99 9.46 -0.77
N GLN A 135 11.01 9.16 0.11
CA GLN A 135 10.19 10.14 0.83
C GLN A 135 9.40 11.08 -0.08
N GLN A 136 9.20 10.72 -1.33
CA GLN A 136 8.50 11.55 -2.30
C GLN A 136 7.08 11.06 -2.54
N ARG A 137 6.89 9.75 -2.56
CA ARG A 137 5.64 9.12 -2.92
C ARG A 137 5.43 7.82 -2.16
N GLY A 138 4.19 7.59 -1.75
CA GLY A 138 3.78 6.35 -1.12
C GLY A 138 2.39 5.93 -1.57
N TYR A 139 2.00 4.77 -1.10
CA TYR A 139 0.67 4.20 -1.29
C TYR A 139 -0.01 4.11 0.05
N ASP A 140 -1.32 4.27 0.07
CA ASP A 140 -2.16 3.92 1.20
C ASP A 140 -3.23 2.90 0.80
N PHE A 141 -3.62 2.08 1.76
CA PHE A 141 -4.66 1.06 1.64
C PHE A 141 -5.49 1.07 2.91
N ASP A 142 -6.79 1.26 2.78
CA ASP A 142 -7.71 1.35 3.90
C ASP A 142 -8.66 0.16 3.94
N VAL A 143 -9.07 -0.20 5.15
CA VAL A 143 -10.17 -1.12 5.38
C VAL A 143 -10.96 -0.71 6.63
N ASN A 144 -12.29 -0.82 6.59
CA ASN A 144 -13.16 -0.70 7.75
C ASN A 144 -13.62 -2.06 8.26
N GLY A 145 -14.39 -2.08 9.36
CA GLY A 145 -14.88 -3.33 9.97
C GLY A 145 -15.81 -4.19 9.11
N TYR A 146 -16.25 -3.70 7.96
CA TYR A 146 -17.00 -4.49 6.96
C TYR A 146 -16.20 -4.86 5.73
N GLY A 147 -14.88 -4.63 5.74
CA GLY A 147 -14.02 -4.93 4.60
C GLY A 147 -14.18 -3.94 3.44
N VAL A 148 -14.73 -2.75 3.67
CA VAL A 148 -14.81 -1.71 2.64
C VAL A 148 -13.43 -1.17 2.35
N GLN A 149 -13.03 -1.26 1.08
CA GLN A 149 -11.72 -0.86 0.57
C GLN A 149 -11.62 0.64 0.34
N GLY A 150 -10.43 1.18 0.61
CA GLY A 150 -9.99 2.46 0.09
C GLY A 150 -8.51 2.37 -0.27
N ASP A 151 -8.09 3.11 -1.27
CA ASP A 151 -6.70 3.17 -1.68
C ASP A 151 -6.35 4.50 -2.33
N GLY A 152 -5.06 4.78 -2.39
CA GLY A 152 -4.60 6.00 -3.01
C GLY A 152 -3.09 6.14 -3.04
N VAL A 153 -2.67 7.31 -3.51
CA VAL A 153 -1.27 7.71 -3.56
C VAL A 153 -1.07 8.94 -2.69
N ILE A 154 -0.09 8.88 -1.81
CA ILE A 154 0.38 10.02 -1.02
C ILE A 154 1.65 10.60 -1.63
N THR A 155 1.84 11.92 -1.52
CA THR A 155 3.03 12.61 -2.02
C THR A 155 3.59 13.57 -0.98
N ALA A 156 4.92 13.73 -0.96
CA ALA A 156 5.56 14.75 -0.14
C ALA A 156 5.08 16.15 -0.55
N GLY A 157 4.61 16.93 0.41
CA GLY A 157 4.02 18.25 0.13
C GLY A 157 2.65 18.21 -0.54
N GLY A 158 2.07 17.04 -0.73
CA GLY A 158 0.69 16.86 -1.16
C GLY A 158 -0.26 17.53 -0.16
N ASN A 159 -1.24 18.24 -0.66
CA ASN A 159 -2.18 19.09 0.06
C ASN A 159 -2.84 18.37 1.24
N GLY A 160 -2.19 18.33 2.38
CA GLY A 160 -2.89 18.15 3.64
C GLY A 160 -3.97 19.24 3.71
N GLY A 161 -5.22 18.82 3.53
CA GLY A 161 -6.42 19.61 3.25
C GLY A 161 -6.36 21.11 3.57
N ARG A 162 -6.93 21.91 2.69
CA ARG A 162 -7.22 23.34 2.89
C ARG A 162 -7.98 23.58 4.21
N GLY A 163 -7.26 23.67 5.32
CA GLY A 163 -7.86 23.84 6.65
C GLY A 163 -6.90 23.60 7.81
N GLY A 164 -5.67 23.16 7.53
CA GLY A 164 -4.65 23.01 8.56
C GLY A 164 -4.32 24.38 9.18
N SER A 165 -4.71 24.57 10.42
CA SER A 165 -4.30 25.69 11.27
C SER A 165 -2.79 25.80 11.21
N ARG A 166 -2.26 26.99 10.99
CA ARG A 166 -0.82 27.28 11.10
C ARG A 166 -0.37 26.86 12.50
N GLY A 167 0.36 25.76 12.62
CA GLY A 167 0.88 25.24 13.89
C GLY A 167 0.61 23.75 14.14
N ALA A 168 -0.14 23.07 13.29
CA ALA A 168 -0.22 21.61 13.36
C ALA A 168 1.02 21.00 12.67
N GLY A 169 1.73 20.12 13.37
CA GLY A 169 2.81 19.30 12.82
C GLY A 169 2.35 18.40 11.68
N PRO A 170 3.18 17.47 11.20
CA PRO A 170 2.87 16.68 10.03
C PRO A 170 1.57 15.91 10.27
N ALA A 171 0.52 16.34 9.58
CA ALA A 171 -0.71 15.60 9.55
C ALA A 171 -0.46 14.32 8.76
N ILE A 172 -1.15 13.25 9.12
CA ILE A 172 -1.22 12.05 8.30
C ILE A 172 -1.68 12.49 6.90
N PRO A 173 -0.93 12.20 5.83
CA PRO A 173 -1.23 12.72 4.50
C PRO A 173 -2.54 12.14 3.98
N ARG A 174 -3.31 12.99 3.31
CA ARG A 174 -4.47 12.50 2.55
C ARG A 174 -4.02 12.01 1.19
N ALA A 175 -4.52 10.85 0.80
CA ALA A 175 -4.23 10.27 -0.49
C ALA A 175 -5.05 10.89 -1.64
N ASP A 176 -4.47 10.82 -2.82
CA ASP A 176 -5.18 10.99 -4.08
C ASP A 176 -5.88 9.67 -4.43
N ARG A 177 -7.19 9.64 -4.28
CA ARG A 177 -8.08 8.49 -4.54
C ARG A 177 -8.39 8.27 -6.02
N SER A 178 -7.78 9.02 -6.93
CA SER A 178 -7.92 8.78 -8.37
C SER A 178 -7.14 7.56 -8.85
N TRP A 179 -6.18 7.09 -8.06
CA TRP A 179 -5.46 5.85 -8.29
C TRP A 179 -6.23 4.67 -7.70
N ASN A 180 -6.35 3.58 -8.46
CA ASN A 180 -7.04 2.38 -8.03
C ASN A 180 -6.13 1.16 -8.17
N ALA A 181 -5.91 0.45 -7.06
CA ALA A 181 -5.23 -0.84 -7.01
C ALA A 181 -6.23 -2.00 -7.09
N LEU A 182 -5.73 -3.13 -7.55
CA LEU A 182 -6.43 -4.39 -7.33
C LEU A 182 -5.87 -5.03 -6.06
N PHE A 183 -6.70 -5.18 -5.03
CA PHE A 183 -6.39 -5.87 -3.79
C PHE A 183 -7.67 -6.44 -3.20
N GLU A 184 -7.56 -7.34 -2.25
CA GLU A 184 -8.69 -8.00 -1.62
C GLU A 184 -8.78 -7.61 -0.16
N THR A 185 -10.00 -7.46 0.35
CA THR A 185 -10.28 -7.25 1.76
C THR A 185 -11.58 -7.94 2.16
N ALA A 186 -11.62 -8.35 3.40
CA ALA A 186 -12.84 -8.78 4.06
C ALA A 186 -12.84 -8.26 5.50
N GLY A 187 -14.01 -8.17 6.12
CA GLY A 187 -14.13 -7.71 7.50
C GLY A 187 -15.39 -8.24 8.17
N GLN A 188 -15.26 -8.52 9.46
CA GLN A 188 -16.32 -9.05 10.30
C GLN A 188 -16.40 -8.30 11.62
N ILE A 189 -17.59 -7.89 11.99
CA ILE A 189 -17.85 -7.34 13.32
C ILE A 189 -17.89 -8.49 14.32
N VAL A 190 -17.11 -8.36 15.39
CA VAL A 190 -17.00 -9.34 16.49
C VAL A 190 -17.46 -8.70 17.82
N GLU A 191 -17.50 -9.50 18.88
CA GLU A 191 -18.05 -9.05 20.17
C GLU A 191 -17.29 -7.85 20.76
N ASP A 192 -15.97 -7.83 20.60
CA ASP A 192 -15.07 -6.82 21.16
C ASP A 192 -14.58 -5.78 20.14
N GLY A 193 -15.14 -5.77 18.91
CA GLY A 193 -14.72 -4.83 17.88
C GLY A 193 -14.92 -5.36 16.46
N TYR A 194 -13.84 -5.48 15.69
CA TYR A 194 -13.89 -6.13 14.38
C TYR A 194 -12.58 -6.82 14.03
N THR A 195 -12.68 -7.83 13.19
CA THR A 195 -11.55 -8.40 12.47
C THR A 195 -11.60 -7.99 11.00
N ALA A 196 -10.46 -7.83 10.38
CA ALA A 196 -10.36 -7.58 8.95
C ALA A 196 -9.12 -8.23 8.38
N GLU A 197 -9.18 -8.57 7.11
CA GLU A 197 -8.05 -9.10 6.36
C GLU A 197 -7.85 -8.28 5.08
N MET A 198 -6.60 -8.23 4.64
CA MET A 198 -6.22 -7.51 3.43
C MET A 198 -5.11 -8.28 2.71
N ALA A 199 -5.25 -8.53 1.41
CA ALA A 199 -4.24 -9.11 0.55
C ALA A 199 -3.87 -8.12 -0.55
N ILE A 200 -2.63 -7.64 -0.55
CA ILE A 200 -2.15 -6.64 -1.51
C ILE A 200 -1.17 -7.32 -2.47
N PRO A 201 -1.53 -7.50 -3.75
CA PRO A 201 -0.62 -8.05 -4.74
C PRO A 201 0.58 -7.13 -5.00
N PHE A 202 1.80 -7.67 -4.99
CA PHE A 202 2.99 -6.89 -5.30
C PHE A 202 2.95 -6.26 -6.69
N LYS A 203 2.23 -6.86 -7.63
CA LYS A 203 1.99 -6.29 -8.97
C LYS A 203 1.21 -4.98 -8.96
N SER A 204 0.47 -4.68 -7.90
CA SER A 204 -0.25 -3.41 -7.73
C SER A 204 0.66 -2.28 -7.26
N LEU A 205 1.88 -2.59 -6.81
CA LEU A 205 2.86 -1.65 -6.30
C LEU A 205 4.02 -1.49 -7.30
N ARG A 206 4.64 -0.31 -7.28
CA ARG A 206 5.93 -0.09 -7.94
C ARG A 206 7.01 -0.01 -6.89
N TYR A 207 8.05 -0.77 -7.05
CA TYR A 207 9.20 -0.82 -6.15
C TYR A 207 10.48 -1.14 -6.91
N PRO A 208 11.66 -0.72 -6.42
CA PRO A 208 12.93 -1.02 -7.05
C PRO A 208 13.26 -2.51 -6.89
N THR A 209 13.94 -3.07 -7.87
CA THR A 209 14.54 -4.40 -7.72
C THR A 209 15.80 -4.25 -6.85
N PRO A 210 15.90 -4.92 -5.70
CA PRO A 210 17.09 -4.85 -4.88
C PRO A 210 18.29 -5.50 -5.57
N ALA A 211 19.50 -5.24 -5.08
CA ALA A 211 20.68 -5.94 -5.56
C ALA A 211 20.52 -7.45 -5.34
N GLN A 212 21.21 -8.25 -6.15
CA GLN A 212 21.06 -9.70 -6.14
C GLN A 212 21.31 -10.28 -4.73
N GLY A 213 20.28 -10.91 -4.17
CA GLY A 213 20.33 -11.54 -2.85
C GLY A 213 20.00 -10.61 -1.69
N GLU A 214 19.76 -9.32 -1.93
CA GLU A 214 19.31 -8.41 -0.88
C GLU A 214 17.80 -8.48 -0.69
N PRO A 215 17.31 -8.39 0.56
CA PRO A 215 15.88 -8.28 0.83
C PRO A 215 15.34 -6.90 0.46
N HIS A 216 14.05 -6.84 0.18
CA HIS A 216 13.33 -5.56 0.04
C HIS A 216 13.25 -4.82 1.37
N ARG A 217 13.33 -3.49 1.31
CA ARG A 217 13.11 -2.58 2.43
C ARG A 217 12.21 -1.45 1.96
N TRP A 218 11.12 -1.21 2.69
CA TRP A 218 10.14 -0.17 2.39
C TRP A 218 9.87 0.67 3.64
N GLY A 219 9.61 1.95 3.47
CA GLY A 219 8.98 2.75 4.51
C GLY A 219 7.58 2.21 4.77
N PHE A 220 7.22 2.09 6.05
CA PHE A 220 5.99 1.42 6.46
C PHE A 220 5.36 2.11 7.66
N GLN A 221 4.06 2.33 7.61
CA GLN A 221 3.28 2.86 8.71
C GLN A 221 1.91 2.22 8.74
N ILE A 222 1.40 2.05 9.94
CA ILE A 222 0.01 1.64 10.19
C ILE A 222 -0.66 2.72 11.01
N VAL A 223 -1.85 3.11 10.58
CA VAL A 223 -2.68 4.09 11.28
C VAL A 223 -4.05 3.48 11.54
N ARG A 224 -4.52 3.56 12.78
CA ARG A 224 -5.90 3.33 13.17
C ARG A 224 -6.57 4.67 13.43
N GLU A 225 -7.68 4.94 12.76
CA GLU A 225 -8.52 6.09 13.02
C GLU A 225 -9.73 5.68 13.86
N VAL A 226 -9.95 6.33 15.00
CA VAL A 226 -11.11 6.13 15.88
C VAL A 226 -11.96 7.41 15.88
N LYS A 227 -12.95 7.47 15.02
CA LYS A 227 -13.76 8.68 14.75
C LYS A 227 -14.62 9.15 15.93
N SER A 228 -14.98 8.24 16.82
CA SER A 228 -15.82 8.53 17.99
C SER A 228 -15.08 9.15 19.17
N LYS A 229 -13.75 9.10 19.18
CA LYS A 229 -12.87 9.57 20.26
C LYS A 229 -12.09 10.81 19.84
N ASP A 230 -12.74 11.92 19.63
CA ASP A 230 -12.11 13.18 19.22
C ASP A 230 -11.21 13.03 17.98
N GLU A 231 -11.59 12.11 17.07
CA GLU A 231 -10.79 11.71 15.89
C GLU A 231 -9.37 11.23 16.31
N GLU A 232 -9.31 10.32 17.29
CA GLU A 232 -8.04 9.75 17.72
C GLU A 232 -7.39 8.99 16.58
N ASN A 233 -6.12 9.33 16.30
CA ASN A 233 -5.26 8.62 15.37
C ASN A 233 -4.19 7.88 16.16
N GLN A 234 -4.15 6.57 16.03
CA GLN A 234 -3.16 5.70 16.64
C GLN A 234 -2.19 5.21 15.56
N VAL A 235 -0.90 5.25 15.85
CA VAL A 235 0.16 4.95 14.88
C VAL A 235 1.14 3.91 15.45
N TRP A 236 1.58 2.99 14.60
CA TRP A 236 2.60 2.01 14.98
C TRP A 236 3.97 2.65 15.15
N ALA A 237 4.46 3.34 14.12
CA ALA A 237 5.70 4.10 14.23
C ALA A 237 5.36 5.49 14.76
N PRO A 238 5.85 5.88 15.94
CA PRO A 238 5.48 7.16 16.55
C PRO A 238 5.77 8.34 15.65
N ILE A 239 4.80 9.24 15.50
CA ILE A 239 4.89 10.45 14.67
C ILE A 239 4.85 11.66 15.62
N SER A 240 5.90 12.49 15.59
CA SER A 240 5.93 13.76 16.31
C SER A 240 5.41 14.90 15.45
N ARG A 241 4.68 15.81 16.06
CA ARG A 241 4.20 17.05 15.41
C ARG A 241 5.31 18.05 15.15
N ASP A 242 6.46 17.89 15.79
CA ASP A 242 7.61 18.77 15.62
C ASP A 242 8.42 18.47 14.35
N GLU A 243 8.20 17.30 13.75
CA GLU A 243 8.87 16.89 12.52
C GLU A 243 8.02 17.21 11.29
N ILE A 244 8.64 17.64 10.21
CA ILE A 244 7.94 18.13 9.02
C ILE A 244 7.49 17.00 8.11
N SER A 245 8.28 15.93 8.01
CA SER A 245 8.04 14.84 7.04
C SER A 245 7.35 13.65 7.67
N PHE A 246 6.16 13.29 7.17
CA PHE A 246 5.50 12.03 7.49
C PHE A 246 6.36 10.82 7.09
N PHE A 247 6.93 10.85 5.89
CA PHE A 247 7.74 9.76 5.35
C PHE A 247 9.01 9.50 6.19
N ALA A 248 9.69 10.56 6.67
CA ALA A 248 10.89 10.40 7.50
C ALA A 248 10.59 9.72 8.84
N GLN A 249 9.34 9.77 9.29
CA GLN A 249 8.88 9.21 10.55
C GLN A 249 8.26 7.82 10.41
N MET A 250 8.16 7.28 9.21
CA MET A 250 7.70 5.90 9.01
C MET A 250 8.66 4.89 9.66
N GLY A 251 8.14 3.75 10.07
CA GLY A 251 8.93 2.57 10.38
C GLY A 251 9.43 1.90 9.11
N VAL A 252 10.02 0.73 9.24
CA VAL A 252 10.59 -0.03 8.13
C VAL A 252 10.03 -1.44 8.08
N LEU A 253 9.49 -1.79 6.93
CA LEU A 253 9.16 -3.16 6.55
C LEU A 253 10.36 -3.71 5.78
N GLU A 254 11.01 -4.76 6.30
CA GLU A 254 12.23 -5.30 5.70
C GLU A 254 12.24 -6.84 5.72
N GLY A 255 13.17 -7.44 5.00
CA GLY A 255 13.38 -8.88 5.04
C GLY A 255 12.63 -9.67 3.97
N MET A 256 11.76 -9.05 3.19
CA MET A 256 11.04 -9.73 2.11
C MET A 256 11.97 -10.08 0.96
N THR A 257 11.89 -11.32 0.49
CA THR A 257 12.72 -11.85 -0.61
C THR A 257 11.87 -12.61 -1.62
N GLN A 258 12.40 -12.75 -2.84
CA GLN A 258 11.77 -13.56 -3.89
C GLN A 258 10.35 -13.09 -4.25
N LEU A 259 10.14 -11.76 -4.23
CA LEU A 259 8.88 -11.21 -4.68
C LEU A 259 8.74 -11.37 -6.20
N SER A 260 7.51 -11.65 -6.64
CA SER A 260 7.18 -11.77 -8.06
C SER A 260 7.41 -10.45 -8.78
N THR A 261 8.38 -10.41 -9.67
CA THR A 261 8.68 -9.26 -10.53
C THR A 261 7.85 -9.28 -11.81
N SER A 262 6.58 -9.69 -11.75
CA SER A 262 5.74 -9.71 -12.94
C SER A 262 5.68 -8.29 -13.52
N ARG A 263 6.27 -8.13 -14.71
CA ARG A 263 6.13 -6.90 -15.48
C ARG A 263 4.65 -6.81 -15.84
N ASN A 264 3.94 -5.85 -15.26
CA ASN A 264 2.56 -5.59 -15.65
C ASN A 264 2.54 -5.14 -17.11
N LEU A 265 2.39 -6.09 -18.02
CA LEU A 265 2.09 -5.81 -19.40
C LEU A 265 0.57 -5.73 -19.53
N GLU A 266 0.05 -4.54 -19.41
CA GLU A 266 -1.34 -4.28 -19.69
C GLU A 266 -1.48 -3.98 -21.19
N VAL A 267 -2.15 -4.86 -21.91
CA VAL A 267 -2.48 -4.68 -23.33
C VAL A 267 -3.93 -4.21 -23.40
N LEU A 268 -4.12 -2.92 -23.59
CA LEU A 268 -5.44 -2.33 -23.85
C LEU A 268 -5.70 -2.29 -25.37
N PRO A 269 -6.41 -3.25 -25.97
CA PRO A 269 -6.78 -3.19 -27.36
C PRO A 269 -7.85 -2.09 -27.54
N THR A 270 -7.49 -0.98 -28.17
CA THR A 270 -8.42 0.07 -28.56
C THR A 270 -8.85 -0.12 -30.00
N LEU A 271 -10.15 -0.31 -30.24
CA LEU A 271 -10.73 -0.32 -31.56
C LEU A 271 -11.46 1.02 -31.79
N THR A 272 -10.90 1.88 -32.64
CA THR A 272 -11.55 3.11 -33.04
C THR A 272 -12.19 2.94 -34.42
N THR A 273 -13.52 2.97 -34.48
CA THR A 273 -14.26 2.98 -35.75
C THR A 273 -14.70 4.40 -36.04
N ILE A 274 -14.30 4.93 -37.19
CA ILE A 274 -14.76 6.22 -37.70
C ILE A 274 -15.79 5.95 -38.82
N GLN A 275 -17.05 6.32 -38.60
CA GLN A 275 -18.08 6.22 -39.59
C GLN A 275 -18.25 7.59 -40.27
N TYR A 276 -17.90 7.67 -41.54
CA TYR A 276 -18.17 8.84 -42.35
C TYR A 276 -19.55 8.71 -43.00
N GLY A 277 -20.49 9.57 -42.61
CA GLY A 277 -21.78 9.73 -43.27
C GLY A 277 -21.76 10.97 -44.14
N ASN A 278 -21.90 10.84 -45.44
CA ASN A 278 -22.23 11.97 -46.30
C ASN A 278 -23.73 12.28 -46.15
N CYS A 279 -24.04 13.37 -45.45
CA CYS A 279 -25.41 13.87 -45.41
C CYS A 279 -25.73 14.49 -46.78
N LEU A 280 -26.44 13.75 -47.64
CA LEU A 280 -27.05 14.33 -48.80
C LEU A 280 -28.24 15.16 -48.34
N LEU A 281 -28.08 16.48 -48.30
CA LEU A 281 -29.17 17.40 -48.13
C LEU A 281 -30.05 17.32 -49.39
N TYR A 282 -31.14 16.58 -49.27
CA TYR A 282 -32.22 16.64 -50.24
C TYR A 282 -32.98 17.97 -50.05
N THR A 283 -32.69 18.96 -50.87
CA THR A 283 -33.58 20.11 -51.04
C THR A 283 -34.74 19.66 -51.92
N SER A 284 -35.87 19.35 -51.30
CA SER A 284 -37.10 19.21 -52.06
C SER A 284 -37.51 20.60 -52.62
N PRO A 285 -37.78 20.73 -53.87
CA PRO A 285 -38.33 22.00 -54.41
C PRO A 285 -39.71 22.21 -53.79
N SER A 286 -39.90 23.41 -53.24
CA SER A 286 -41.20 23.87 -52.77
C SER A 286 -42.15 24.01 -53.98
N PRO A 287 -43.34 23.42 -53.93
CA PRO A 287 -44.34 23.76 -54.96
C PRO A 287 -44.77 25.19 -54.71
N ARG A 288 -44.50 26.08 -55.69
CA ARG A 288 -45.18 27.33 -55.80
C ARG A 288 -46.28 27.12 -56.82
N ASP A 289 -47.44 27.58 -56.41
CA ASP A 289 -48.70 27.93 -57.06
C ASP A 289 -49.84 27.02 -56.75
#